data_b6b45f97350871978fdfb01019561b21
#
_entry.id   b6b45f97350871978fdfb01019561b21
#
_cell.length_a   1.000
_cell.length_b   1.000
_cell.length_c   1.000
_cell.angle_alpha   90.00
_cell.angle_beta   90.00
_cell.angle_gamma   90.00
#
_symmetry.space_group_name_H-M   'P 1'
#
loop_
_entity.id
_entity.type
_entity.pdbx_description
1 polymer ?
#
loop_
_entity_poly.entity_id
_entity_poly.type
_entity_poly.pdbx_seq_one_letter_code
_entity_poly.pdbx_strand_id
1 'polypeptide(L)'
;MDVQIIALDIDGTLTDDQKNISNLTLEALIEAEKKGIRLVLASTRPASGLFSIRDQLKMEQFGGILMSYNGGRITDCAGNTFYEISMGLTMTRRILRFLEELPVTVIVDDGKMFYVTDKNGYKVEYECRNNQMQCTEVGNLADWLTFSPIKILLAVDPMKIYEVQEQIRNFLPEDLTVVRTAAFYLEIFPRRINKGQGLCDICRILKIDVRNSIAFGDSENDIPMLKAAGIGIAMKNAEMDVKKASDMSTLSNNEDGIPYALRALNVI
;
A
#
# COMPACT_ATOMS: atom_id res chain seq x y z
N MET A 1 -20.85 0.81 18.44
CA MET A 1 -20.51 0.29 17.11
C MET A 1 -19.93 -1.10 17.29
N ASP A 2 -20.34 -2.07 16.49
CA ASP A 2 -19.75 -3.42 16.52
C ASP A 2 -18.56 -3.45 15.56
N VAL A 3 -17.38 -3.03 16.05
CA VAL A 3 -16.16 -2.96 15.22
C VAL A 3 -15.67 -4.37 14.94
N GLN A 4 -15.53 -4.71 13.66
CA GLN A 4 -15.08 -6.02 13.20
C GLN A 4 -13.76 -5.98 12.40
N ILE A 5 -13.38 -4.80 11.87
CA ILE A 5 -12.15 -4.57 11.12
C ILE A 5 -11.47 -3.29 11.61
N ILE A 6 -10.15 -3.35 11.76
CA ILE A 6 -9.27 -2.18 11.87
C ILE A 6 -8.29 -2.20 10.69
N ALA A 7 -8.41 -1.23 9.78
CA ALA A 7 -7.52 -1.04 8.65
C ALA A 7 -6.46 0.01 8.97
N LEU A 8 -5.21 -0.33 8.76
CA LEU A 8 -4.05 0.44 9.20
C LEU A 8 -3.14 0.73 7.99
N ASP A 9 -2.95 2.00 7.66
CA ASP A 9 -1.77 2.37 6.89
C ASP A 9 -0.51 2.14 7.74
N ILE A 10 0.66 2.07 7.08
CA ILE A 10 1.91 1.68 7.71
C ILE A 10 2.78 2.89 8.07
N ASP A 11 3.30 3.57 7.04
CA ASP A 11 4.34 4.59 7.18
C ASP A 11 3.74 5.94 7.58
N GLY A 12 4.00 6.41 8.79
CA GLY A 12 3.38 7.64 9.32
C GLY A 12 2.06 7.39 10.05
N THR A 13 1.60 6.15 10.10
CA THR A 13 0.36 5.74 10.78
C THR A 13 0.64 4.68 11.83
N LEU A 14 0.92 3.44 11.44
CA LEU A 14 1.19 2.33 12.36
C LEU A 14 2.59 2.39 12.95
N THR A 15 3.57 2.80 12.13
CA THR A 15 4.97 2.90 12.55
C THR A 15 5.37 4.34 12.86
N ASP A 16 6.28 4.50 13.83
CA ASP A 16 6.94 5.76 14.14
C ASP A 16 7.91 6.19 13.01
N ASP A 17 8.56 7.35 13.16
CA ASP A 17 9.52 7.88 12.18
C ASP A 17 10.77 7.00 12.03
N GLN A 18 11.05 6.11 12.99
CA GLN A 18 12.11 5.12 12.97
C GLN A 18 11.67 3.77 12.38
N LYS A 19 10.42 3.67 11.89
CA LYS A 19 9.81 2.46 11.33
C LYS A 19 9.57 1.34 12.34
N ASN A 20 9.41 1.67 13.61
CA ASN A 20 9.05 0.74 14.68
C ASN A 20 7.57 0.87 15.06
N ILE A 21 7.00 -0.22 15.56
CA ILE A 21 5.70 -0.19 16.25
C ILE A 21 5.98 -0.08 17.74
N SER A 22 5.37 0.88 18.42
CA SER A 22 5.52 1.02 19.86
C SER A 22 4.90 -0.18 20.59
N ASN A 23 5.42 -0.51 21.78
CA ASN A 23 4.86 -1.58 22.59
C ASN A 23 3.39 -1.31 22.94
N LEU A 24 3.01 -0.06 23.19
CA LEU A 24 1.65 0.31 23.53
C LEU A 24 0.69 0.10 22.34
N THR A 25 1.11 0.47 21.14
CA THR A 25 0.34 0.21 19.91
C THR A 25 0.24 -1.28 19.62
N LEU A 26 1.35 -2.03 19.78
CA LEU A 26 1.37 -3.47 19.60
C LEU A 26 0.39 -4.20 20.54
N GLU A 27 0.45 -3.88 21.84
CA GLU A 27 -0.43 -4.47 22.85
C GLU A 27 -1.90 -4.16 22.57
N ALA A 28 -2.23 -2.92 22.22
CA ALA A 28 -3.57 -2.48 21.91
C ALA A 28 -4.18 -3.20 20.69
N LEU A 29 -3.40 -3.38 19.62
CA LEU A 29 -3.86 -4.08 18.43
C LEU A 29 -4.04 -5.58 18.69
N ILE A 30 -3.13 -6.22 19.42
CA ILE A 30 -3.28 -7.62 19.84
C ILE A 30 -4.51 -7.79 20.77
N GLU A 31 -4.80 -6.80 21.63
CA GLU A 31 -6.01 -6.83 22.44
C GLU A 31 -7.27 -6.78 21.56
N ALA A 32 -7.30 -5.90 20.56
CA ALA A 32 -8.40 -5.82 19.60
C ALA A 32 -8.60 -7.17 18.86
N GLU A 33 -7.52 -7.81 18.40
CA GLU A 33 -7.59 -9.12 17.75
C GLU A 33 -8.16 -10.20 18.69
N LYS A 34 -7.77 -10.22 19.98
CA LYS A 34 -8.32 -11.14 20.98
C LYS A 34 -9.83 -10.94 21.22
N LYS A 35 -10.34 -9.73 20.95
CA LYS A 35 -11.78 -9.43 20.98
C LYS A 35 -12.51 -9.83 19.69
N GLY A 36 -11.81 -10.43 18.72
CA GLY A 36 -12.35 -10.90 17.44
C GLY A 36 -12.32 -9.87 16.32
N ILE A 37 -11.65 -8.73 16.51
CA ILE A 37 -11.48 -7.71 15.48
C ILE A 37 -10.33 -8.10 14.57
N ARG A 38 -10.53 -8.07 13.26
CA ARG A 38 -9.50 -8.39 12.27
C ARG A 38 -8.68 -7.16 11.91
N LEU A 39 -7.37 -7.31 11.88
CA LEU A 39 -6.48 -6.27 11.38
C LEU A 39 -6.30 -6.41 9.87
N VAL A 40 -6.24 -5.26 9.20
CA VAL A 40 -5.90 -5.13 7.78
C VAL A 40 -4.69 -4.20 7.70
N LEU A 41 -3.55 -4.69 7.20
CA LEU A 41 -2.41 -3.85 6.85
C LEU A 41 -2.60 -3.33 5.43
N ALA A 42 -2.70 -2.02 5.27
CA ALA A 42 -2.99 -1.36 3.99
C ALA A 42 -1.79 -0.55 3.50
N SER A 43 -1.10 -1.01 2.45
CA SER A 43 0.13 -0.38 1.98
C SER A 43 0.23 -0.34 0.45
N THR A 44 1.06 0.58 -0.07
CA THR A 44 1.51 0.59 -1.47
C THR A 44 2.57 -0.47 -1.77
N ARG A 45 3.17 -1.07 -0.73
CA ARG A 45 4.23 -2.08 -0.83
C ARG A 45 3.70 -3.41 -1.36
N PRO A 46 4.58 -4.28 -1.93
CA PRO A 46 4.31 -5.72 -2.07
C PRO A 46 4.04 -6.37 -0.71
N ALA A 47 3.37 -7.53 -0.69
CA ALA A 47 3.04 -8.23 0.55
C ALA A 47 4.28 -8.60 1.39
N SER A 48 5.41 -8.89 0.76
CA SER A 48 6.70 -9.16 1.43
C SER A 48 7.13 -8.01 2.35
N GLY A 49 6.90 -6.76 1.94
CA GLY A 49 7.19 -5.58 2.76
C GLY A 49 6.32 -5.43 4.02
N LEU A 50 5.29 -6.28 4.17
CA LEU A 50 4.38 -6.30 5.33
C LEU A 50 4.63 -7.46 6.29
N PHE A 51 5.43 -8.46 5.91
CA PHE A 51 5.58 -9.70 6.69
C PHE A 51 6.16 -9.46 8.08
N SER A 52 7.16 -8.59 8.23
CA SER A 52 7.72 -8.27 9.54
C SER A 52 6.68 -7.65 10.49
N ILE A 53 5.82 -6.79 9.98
CA ILE A 53 4.74 -6.13 10.74
C ILE A 53 3.64 -7.15 11.08
N ARG A 54 3.23 -7.97 10.10
CA ARG A 54 2.29 -9.07 10.28
C ARG A 54 2.71 -9.99 11.43
N ASP A 55 4.01 -10.37 11.46
CA ASP A 55 4.57 -11.30 12.44
C ASP A 55 4.64 -10.67 13.84
N GLN A 56 5.01 -9.39 13.95
CA GLN A 56 5.01 -8.65 15.21
C GLN A 56 3.59 -8.57 15.82
N LEU A 57 2.58 -8.33 14.99
CA LEU A 57 1.16 -8.26 15.38
C LEU A 57 0.52 -9.65 15.55
N LYS A 58 1.22 -10.74 15.19
CA LYS A 58 0.70 -12.13 15.25
C LYS A 58 -0.57 -12.34 14.41
N MET A 59 -0.77 -11.57 13.38
CA MET A 59 -2.02 -11.49 12.60
C MET A 59 -2.46 -12.84 12.00
N GLU A 60 -1.52 -13.76 11.71
CA GLU A 60 -1.85 -15.09 11.20
C GLU A 60 -2.74 -15.88 12.17
N GLN A 61 -2.56 -15.70 13.49
CA GLN A 61 -3.33 -16.39 14.52
C GLN A 61 -4.78 -15.90 14.61
N PHE A 62 -5.05 -14.69 14.13
CA PHE A 62 -6.35 -14.01 14.25
C PHE A 62 -7.03 -13.79 12.89
N GLY A 63 -6.48 -14.34 11.81
CA GLY A 63 -7.05 -14.23 10.48
C GLY A 63 -6.95 -12.83 9.87
N GLY A 64 -5.84 -12.15 10.15
CA GLY A 64 -5.53 -10.83 9.59
C GLY A 64 -5.37 -10.85 8.06
N ILE A 65 -5.47 -9.68 7.45
CA ILE A 65 -5.47 -9.49 5.98
C ILE A 65 -4.35 -8.53 5.58
N LEU A 66 -3.68 -8.83 4.47
CA LEU A 66 -2.71 -7.95 3.84
C LEU A 66 -3.32 -7.33 2.59
N MET A 67 -3.48 -6.02 2.60
CA MET A 67 -3.85 -5.19 1.46
C MET A 67 -2.59 -4.54 0.91
N SER A 68 -1.99 -5.15 -0.09
CA SER A 68 -0.78 -4.68 -0.75
C SER A 68 -1.07 -3.94 -2.06
N TYR A 69 -0.06 -3.24 -2.60
CA TYR A 69 -0.18 -2.46 -3.84
C TYR A 69 -1.36 -1.47 -3.83
N ASN A 70 -1.55 -0.77 -2.70
CA ASN A 70 -2.62 0.22 -2.57
C ASN A 70 -4.04 -0.36 -2.75
N GLY A 71 -4.25 -1.65 -2.46
CA GLY A 71 -5.50 -2.38 -2.71
C GLY A 71 -5.51 -3.21 -3.99
N GLY A 72 -4.41 -3.24 -4.74
CA GLY A 72 -4.28 -4.05 -5.96
C GLY A 72 -4.22 -5.55 -5.71
N ARG A 73 -3.75 -5.98 -4.52
CA ARG A 73 -3.77 -7.39 -4.11
C ARG A 73 -4.20 -7.51 -2.65
N ILE A 74 -5.10 -8.46 -2.40
CA ILE A 74 -5.60 -8.80 -1.07
C ILE A 74 -5.27 -10.27 -0.81
N THR A 75 -4.54 -10.54 0.28
CA THR A 75 -4.15 -11.89 0.70
C THR A 75 -4.46 -12.11 2.17
N ASP A 76 -4.56 -13.38 2.58
CA ASP A 76 -4.40 -13.73 3.99
C ASP A 76 -2.92 -13.65 4.41
N CYS A 77 -2.66 -13.89 5.70
CA CYS A 77 -1.31 -13.87 6.24
C CYS A 77 -0.44 -15.05 5.76
N ALA A 78 -1.04 -16.14 5.27
CA ALA A 78 -0.34 -17.28 4.68
C ALA A 78 0.05 -17.06 3.21
N GLY A 79 -0.43 -15.97 2.59
CA GLY A 79 -0.13 -15.61 1.20
C GLY A 79 -1.16 -16.12 0.18
N ASN A 80 -2.29 -16.69 0.62
CA ASN A 80 -3.38 -17.05 -0.29
C ASN A 80 -4.06 -15.78 -0.81
N THR A 81 -4.10 -15.61 -2.13
CA THR A 81 -4.69 -14.45 -2.77
C THR A 81 -6.21 -14.60 -2.86
N PHE A 82 -6.95 -13.66 -2.27
CA PHE A 82 -8.40 -13.56 -2.41
C PHE A 82 -8.82 -12.71 -3.61
N TYR A 83 -8.03 -11.70 -3.94
CA TYR A 83 -8.33 -10.73 -4.98
C TYR A 83 -7.05 -10.10 -5.53
N GLU A 84 -7.03 -9.86 -6.84
CA GLU A 84 -5.92 -9.18 -7.52
C GLU A 84 -6.41 -8.42 -8.75
N ILE A 85 -5.85 -7.25 -8.98
CA ILE A 85 -6.02 -6.45 -10.18
C ILE A 85 -4.65 -6.25 -10.82
N SER A 86 -4.48 -6.66 -12.07
CA SER A 86 -3.26 -6.46 -12.84
C SER A 86 -3.51 -5.64 -14.12
N MET A 87 -2.43 -5.12 -14.70
CA MET A 87 -2.50 -4.27 -15.90
C MET A 87 -2.73 -5.03 -17.21
N GLY A 88 -2.61 -6.35 -17.21
CA GLY A 88 -2.63 -7.17 -18.42
C GLY A 88 -1.29 -7.14 -19.18
N LEU A 89 -0.85 -8.33 -19.62
CA LEU A 89 0.51 -8.52 -20.17
C LEU A 89 0.77 -7.71 -21.44
N THR A 90 -0.16 -7.69 -22.39
CA THR A 90 0.00 -6.99 -23.67
C THR A 90 0.17 -5.47 -23.45
N MET A 91 -0.66 -4.89 -22.58
CA MET A 91 -0.58 -3.46 -22.28
C MET A 91 0.70 -3.15 -21.53
N THR A 92 1.08 -3.98 -20.55
CA THR A 92 2.33 -3.81 -19.82
C THR A 92 3.55 -3.80 -20.75
N ARG A 93 3.65 -4.76 -21.67
CA ARG A 93 4.73 -4.80 -22.67
C ARG A 93 4.77 -3.56 -23.56
N ARG A 94 3.61 -3.03 -23.96
CA ARG A 94 3.52 -1.80 -24.73
C ARG A 94 4.04 -0.59 -23.92
N ILE A 95 3.68 -0.50 -22.65
CA ILE A 95 4.18 0.55 -21.75
C ILE A 95 5.68 0.41 -21.55
N LEU A 96 6.19 -0.79 -21.28
CA LEU A 96 7.62 -1.03 -21.08
C LEU A 96 8.45 -0.59 -22.28
N ARG A 97 8.01 -0.87 -23.52
CA ARG A 97 8.68 -0.40 -24.73
C ARG A 97 8.71 1.12 -24.85
N PHE A 98 7.62 1.79 -24.50
CA PHE A 98 7.58 3.26 -24.45
C PHE A 98 8.56 3.82 -23.40
N LEU A 99 8.68 3.17 -22.24
CA LEU A 99 9.55 3.60 -21.16
C LEU A 99 11.05 3.44 -21.49
N GLU A 100 11.43 2.59 -22.44
CA GLU A 100 12.82 2.44 -22.91
C GLU A 100 13.38 3.75 -23.49
N GLU A 101 12.53 4.63 -24.01
CA GLU A 101 12.93 5.93 -24.59
C GLU A 101 13.03 7.04 -23.54
N LEU A 102 12.65 6.77 -22.28
CA LEU A 102 12.64 7.77 -21.23
C LEU A 102 13.81 7.59 -20.24
N PRO A 103 14.29 8.67 -19.61
CA PRO A 103 15.39 8.62 -18.65
C PRO A 103 14.89 8.10 -17.27
N VAL A 104 14.44 6.84 -17.23
CA VAL A 104 13.85 6.21 -16.04
C VAL A 104 14.51 4.86 -15.76
N THR A 105 14.60 4.47 -14.50
CA THR A 105 14.85 3.09 -14.10
C THR A 105 13.54 2.40 -13.85
N VAL A 106 13.26 1.35 -14.62
CA VAL A 106 12.02 0.58 -14.52
C VAL A 106 12.20 -0.60 -13.57
N ILE A 107 11.30 -0.76 -12.62
CA ILE A 107 11.24 -1.86 -11.67
C ILE A 107 9.86 -2.52 -11.77
N VAL A 108 9.84 -3.81 -12.05
CA VAL A 108 8.61 -4.63 -12.11
C VAL A 108 8.76 -5.77 -11.11
N ASP A 109 7.67 -6.21 -10.49
CA ASP A 109 7.70 -7.34 -9.57
C ASP A 109 6.55 -8.32 -9.79
N ASP A 110 6.74 -9.56 -9.32
CA ASP A 110 5.73 -10.61 -9.24
C ASP A 110 5.20 -10.84 -7.81
N GLY A 111 5.60 -9.96 -6.88
CA GLY A 111 5.31 -10.05 -5.45
C GLY A 111 6.36 -10.85 -4.65
N LYS A 112 7.39 -11.40 -5.32
CA LYS A 112 8.47 -12.18 -4.68
C LYS A 112 9.86 -11.66 -5.07
N MET A 113 10.00 -11.13 -6.28
CA MET A 113 11.26 -10.70 -6.86
C MET A 113 11.05 -9.41 -7.66
N PHE A 114 12.00 -8.48 -7.59
CA PHE A 114 12.08 -7.36 -8.51
C PHE A 114 12.84 -7.75 -9.78
N TYR A 115 12.38 -7.28 -10.92
CA TYR A 115 12.97 -7.45 -12.24
C TYR A 115 13.35 -6.09 -12.82
N VAL A 116 14.60 -5.95 -13.24
CA VAL A 116 15.20 -4.70 -13.73
C VAL A 116 16.09 -4.97 -14.94
N THR A 117 16.37 -3.95 -15.72
CA THR A 117 17.36 -4.04 -16.82
C THR A 117 18.80 -3.77 -16.37
N ASP A 118 18.97 -3.10 -15.23
CA ASP A 118 20.25 -2.80 -14.60
C ASP A 118 20.10 -2.83 -13.07
N LYS A 119 20.82 -3.73 -12.42
CA LYS A 119 20.83 -3.84 -10.94
C LYS A 119 21.43 -2.62 -10.25
N ASN A 120 22.30 -1.89 -10.93
CA ASN A 120 22.92 -0.66 -10.44
C ASN A 120 22.10 0.58 -10.79
N GLY A 121 20.94 0.40 -11.44
CA GLY A 121 20.02 1.47 -11.79
C GLY A 121 19.59 2.33 -10.61
N TYR A 122 19.23 3.57 -10.90
CA TYR A 122 18.86 4.55 -9.87
C TYR A 122 17.79 3.99 -8.94
N LYS A 123 18.05 4.00 -7.64
CA LYS A 123 17.14 3.53 -6.56
C LYS A 123 16.77 2.04 -6.54
N VAL A 124 17.36 1.19 -7.36
CA VAL A 124 17.08 -0.27 -7.34
C VAL A 124 17.44 -0.88 -5.99
N GLU A 125 18.67 -0.66 -5.52
CA GLU A 125 19.10 -1.18 -4.20
C GLU A 125 18.24 -0.66 -3.05
N TYR A 126 17.85 0.62 -3.11
CA TYR A 126 16.96 1.22 -2.10
C TYR A 126 15.62 0.49 -2.05
N GLU A 127 15.02 0.20 -3.22
CA GLU A 127 13.72 -0.49 -3.29
C GLU A 127 13.82 -1.93 -2.81
N CYS A 128 14.90 -2.63 -3.14
CA CYS A 128 15.17 -3.99 -2.66
C CYS A 128 15.24 -4.04 -1.12
N ARG A 129 15.96 -3.11 -0.51
CA ARG A 129 16.10 -3.03 0.95
C ARG A 129 14.76 -2.67 1.62
N ASN A 130 14.04 -1.70 1.07
CA ASN A 130 12.79 -1.19 1.63
C ASN A 130 11.68 -2.27 1.68
N ASN A 131 11.68 -3.19 0.72
CA ASN A 131 10.69 -4.27 0.64
C ASN A 131 11.24 -5.64 1.05
N GLN A 132 12.51 -5.73 1.48
CA GLN A 132 13.19 -7.00 1.80
C GLN A 132 13.11 -8.02 0.64
N MET A 133 13.18 -7.52 -0.60
CA MET A 133 13.12 -8.31 -1.82
C MET A 133 14.46 -8.26 -2.56
N GLN A 134 14.80 -9.37 -3.22
CA GLN A 134 15.94 -9.41 -4.14
C GLN A 134 15.53 -8.89 -5.52
N CYS A 135 16.51 -8.48 -6.33
CA CYS A 135 16.30 -8.16 -7.72
C CYS A 135 17.06 -9.09 -8.66
N THR A 136 16.46 -9.36 -9.81
CA THR A 136 17.09 -10.08 -10.93
C THR A 136 17.20 -9.15 -12.12
N GLU A 137 18.42 -9.08 -12.68
CA GLU A 137 18.64 -8.40 -13.94
C GLU A 137 18.18 -9.27 -15.09
N VAL A 138 17.37 -8.67 -15.98
CA VAL A 138 16.87 -9.30 -17.20
C VAL A 138 17.27 -8.42 -18.38
N GLY A 139 17.36 -8.99 -19.56
CA GLY A 139 17.78 -8.22 -20.75
C GLY A 139 16.80 -7.09 -21.08
N ASN A 140 15.79 -7.38 -21.88
CA ASN A 140 14.73 -6.43 -22.19
C ASN A 140 13.47 -6.79 -21.41
N LEU A 141 12.98 -5.90 -20.55
CA LEU A 141 11.78 -6.15 -19.71
C LEU A 141 10.53 -6.40 -20.54
N ALA A 142 10.33 -5.68 -21.65
CA ALA A 142 9.14 -5.84 -22.49
C ALA A 142 9.09 -7.20 -23.18
N ASP A 143 10.23 -7.74 -23.59
CA ASP A 143 10.31 -9.04 -24.26
C ASP A 143 10.35 -10.21 -23.27
N TRP A 144 11.03 -9.99 -22.13
CA TRP A 144 11.20 -11.00 -21.09
C TRP A 144 9.93 -11.25 -20.28
N LEU A 145 9.10 -10.22 -20.00
CA LEU A 145 7.97 -10.30 -19.09
C LEU A 145 6.93 -11.33 -19.55
N THR A 146 6.58 -12.29 -18.67
CA THR A 146 5.63 -13.38 -18.95
C THR A 146 4.39 -13.35 -18.05
N PHE A 147 4.32 -12.43 -17.09
CA PHE A 147 3.20 -12.25 -16.17
C PHE A 147 2.59 -10.84 -16.30
N SER A 148 1.43 -10.64 -15.71
CA SER A 148 0.73 -9.35 -15.67
C SER A 148 1.00 -8.68 -14.32
N PRO A 149 1.87 -7.66 -14.22
CA PRO A 149 2.14 -7.01 -12.95
C PRO A 149 0.96 -6.15 -12.49
N ILE A 150 0.90 -5.89 -11.20
CA ILE A 150 -0.09 -4.98 -10.60
C ILE A 150 0.30 -3.54 -10.88
N LYS A 151 1.60 -3.23 -10.78
CA LYS A 151 2.16 -1.91 -11.06
C LYS A 151 3.50 -1.98 -11.78
N ILE A 152 3.90 -0.88 -12.37
CA ILE A 152 5.28 -0.60 -12.78
C ILE A 152 5.77 0.55 -11.90
N LEU A 153 6.89 0.35 -11.21
CA LEU A 153 7.58 1.39 -10.44
C LEU A 153 8.69 1.99 -11.31
N LEU A 154 8.79 3.31 -11.31
CA LEU A 154 9.78 4.07 -12.05
C LEU A 154 10.60 4.92 -11.07
N ALA A 155 11.91 4.75 -11.06
CA ALA A 155 12.79 5.68 -10.39
C ALA A 155 13.31 6.72 -11.38
N VAL A 156 13.11 7.98 -11.06
CA VAL A 156 13.31 9.14 -11.93
C VAL A 156 14.13 10.19 -11.20
N ASP A 157 15.02 10.89 -11.90
CA ASP A 157 15.69 12.08 -11.37
C ASP A 157 14.62 13.11 -10.94
N PRO A 158 14.66 13.60 -9.67
CA PRO A 158 13.69 14.59 -9.18
C PRO A 158 13.55 15.83 -10.04
N MET A 159 14.61 16.23 -10.76
CA MET A 159 14.59 17.39 -11.67
C MET A 159 13.77 17.14 -12.93
N LYS A 160 13.58 15.88 -13.34
CA LYS A 160 12.86 15.47 -14.56
C LYS A 160 11.49 14.84 -14.29
N ILE A 161 11.15 14.58 -13.05
CA ILE A 161 9.99 13.75 -12.68
C ILE A 161 8.66 14.29 -13.21
N TYR A 162 8.47 15.61 -13.24
CA TYR A 162 7.24 16.22 -13.75
C TYR A 162 7.11 16.08 -15.26
N GLU A 163 8.20 16.30 -16.00
CA GLU A 163 8.24 16.14 -17.45
C GLU A 163 7.97 14.70 -17.85
N VAL A 164 8.65 13.75 -17.21
CA VAL A 164 8.46 12.32 -17.42
C VAL A 164 7.04 11.89 -17.09
N GLN A 165 6.48 12.37 -15.97
CA GLN A 165 5.09 12.07 -15.59
C GLN A 165 4.08 12.52 -16.64
N GLU A 166 4.24 13.71 -17.22
CA GLU A 166 3.35 14.23 -18.27
C GLU A 166 3.48 13.41 -19.57
N GLN A 167 4.68 13.03 -19.97
CA GLN A 167 4.88 12.16 -21.14
C GLN A 167 4.18 10.82 -20.97
N ILE A 168 4.33 10.19 -19.78
CA ILE A 168 3.66 8.92 -19.45
C ILE A 168 2.14 9.11 -19.42
N ARG A 169 1.63 10.16 -18.77
CA ARG A 169 0.18 10.44 -18.68
C ARG A 169 -0.46 10.55 -20.06
N ASN A 170 0.22 11.21 -21.02
CA ASN A 170 -0.28 11.36 -22.37
C ASN A 170 -0.25 10.07 -23.19
N PHE A 171 0.58 9.10 -22.81
CA PHE A 171 0.70 7.79 -23.46
C PHE A 171 -0.28 6.76 -22.91
N LEU A 172 -0.63 6.84 -21.63
CA LEU A 172 -1.45 5.84 -20.96
C LEU A 172 -2.92 5.86 -21.44
N PRO A 173 -3.58 4.68 -21.54
CA PRO A 173 -5.02 4.62 -21.74
C PRO A 173 -5.77 5.06 -20.47
N GLU A 174 -7.06 5.36 -20.62
CA GLU A 174 -7.90 5.95 -19.55
C GLU A 174 -8.04 5.09 -18.29
N ASP A 175 -7.94 3.76 -18.42
CA ASP A 175 -8.07 2.81 -17.31
C ASP A 175 -6.79 2.67 -16.47
N LEU A 176 -5.68 3.26 -16.92
CA LEU A 176 -4.42 3.33 -16.18
C LEU A 176 -4.15 4.75 -15.66
N THR A 177 -3.29 4.85 -14.68
CA THR A 177 -2.84 6.13 -14.13
C THR A 177 -1.35 6.10 -13.82
N VAL A 178 -0.71 7.28 -13.80
CA VAL A 178 0.63 7.48 -13.27
C VAL A 178 0.57 8.47 -12.11
N VAL A 179 1.09 8.05 -10.96
CA VAL A 179 1.08 8.83 -9.72
C VAL A 179 2.50 8.97 -9.19
N ARG A 180 2.82 10.15 -8.68
CA ARG A 180 4.07 10.39 -7.97
C ARG A 180 3.89 9.97 -6.50
N THR A 181 4.65 8.97 -6.06
CA THR A 181 4.58 8.42 -4.70
C THR A 181 5.76 8.84 -3.82
N ALA A 182 6.83 9.40 -4.42
CA ALA A 182 7.95 10.02 -3.72
C ALA A 182 8.59 11.11 -4.58
N ALA A 183 9.57 11.83 -4.03
CA ALA A 183 10.32 12.84 -4.79
C ALA A 183 10.99 12.29 -6.06
N PHE A 184 11.25 10.99 -6.09
CA PHE A 184 11.98 10.28 -7.15
C PHE A 184 11.24 9.04 -7.68
N TYR A 185 9.99 8.78 -7.27
CA TYR A 185 9.20 7.64 -7.72
C TYR A 185 7.91 8.04 -8.43
N LEU A 186 7.66 7.40 -9.57
CA LEU A 186 6.37 7.32 -10.24
C LEU A 186 5.89 5.88 -10.25
N GLU A 187 4.60 5.69 -10.09
CA GLU A 187 3.96 4.37 -10.20
C GLU A 187 2.88 4.39 -11.27
N ILE A 188 2.90 3.39 -12.16
CA ILE A 188 1.84 3.16 -13.17
C ILE A 188 1.04 1.95 -12.71
N PHE A 189 -0.30 2.10 -12.59
CA PHE A 189 -1.20 1.04 -12.16
C PHE A 189 -2.63 1.28 -12.64
N PRO A 190 -3.53 0.27 -12.58
CA PRO A 190 -4.95 0.45 -12.90
C PRO A 190 -5.61 1.53 -12.03
N ARG A 191 -6.27 2.51 -12.66
CA ARG A 191 -6.89 3.67 -12.00
C ARG A 191 -7.89 3.30 -10.89
N ARG A 192 -8.52 2.13 -10.99
CA ARG A 192 -9.48 1.61 -10.00
C ARG A 192 -8.83 1.13 -8.69
N ILE A 193 -7.50 0.98 -8.66
CA ILE A 193 -6.77 0.58 -7.45
C ILE A 193 -6.68 1.77 -6.50
N ASN A 194 -7.26 1.62 -5.30
CA ASN A 194 -7.07 2.51 -4.17
C ASN A 194 -7.45 1.78 -2.87
N LYS A 195 -6.94 2.24 -1.73
CA LYS A 195 -7.14 1.59 -0.43
C LYS A 195 -8.62 1.52 -0.01
N GLY A 196 -9.45 2.48 -0.41
CA GLY A 196 -10.89 2.48 -0.10
C GLY A 196 -11.64 1.36 -0.81
N GLN A 197 -11.39 1.19 -2.11
CA GLN A 197 -11.93 0.06 -2.86
C GLN A 197 -11.42 -1.27 -2.27
N GLY A 198 -10.12 -1.35 -1.93
CA GLY A 198 -9.54 -2.52 -1.27
C GLY A 198 -10.24 -2.87 0.04
N LEU A 199 -10.54 -1.88 0.90
CA LEU A 199 -11.30 -2.10 2.15
C LEU A 199 -12.72 -2.62 1.87
N CYS A 200 -13.42 -2.05 0.90
CA CYS A 200 -14.75 -2.53 0.48
C CYS A 200 -14.70 -3.97 -0.04
N ASP A 201 -13.66 -4.31 -0.82
CA ASP A 201 -13.47 -5.67 -1.35
C ASP A 201 -13.18 -6.67 -0.23
N ILE A 202 -12.35 -6.32 0.76
CA ILE A 202 -12.10 -7.13 1.97
C ILE A 202 -13.41 -7.36 2.73
N CYS A 203 -14.17 -6.30 2.99
CA CYS A 203 -15.45 -6.41 3.69
C CYS A 203 -16.42 -7.33 2.96
N ARG A 204 -16.50 -7.25 1.62
CA ARG A 204 -17.33 -8.15 0.81
C ARG A 204 -16.87 -9.60 0.89
N ILE A 205 -15.56 -9.86 0.80
CA ILE A 205 -14.98 -11.21 0.91
C ILE A 205 -15.28 -11.83 2.28
N LEU A 206 -15.15 -11.04 3.34
CA LEU A 206 -15.39 -11.48 4.72
C LEU A 206 -16.86 -11.46 5.13
N LYS A 207 -17.77 -10.95 4.28
CA LYS A 207 -19.20 -10.74 4.56
C LYS A 207 -19.43 -9.85 5.79
N ILE A 208 -18.63 -8.80 5.92
CA ILE A 208 -18.70 -7.80 6.98
C ILE A 208 -19.25 -6.50 6.36
N ASP A 209 -20.10 -5.79 7.07
CA ASP A 209 -20.53 -4.45 6.67
C ASP A 209 -19.35 -3.47 6.85
N VAL A 210 -19.00 -2.72 5.81
CA VAL A 210 -17.90 -1.74 5.87
C VAL A 210 -18.10 -0.69 6.97
N ARG A 211 -19.35 -0.43 7.37
CA ARG A 211 -19.68 0.44 8.50
C ARG A 211 -19.18 -0.10 9.85
N ASN A 212 -18.83 -1.38 9.94
CA ASN A 212 -18.22 -2.01 11.10
C ASN A 212 -16.68 -2.00 11.03
N SER A 213 -16.10 -1.07 10.28
CA SER A 213 -14.65 -0.90 10.19
C SER A 213 -14.19 0.45 10.72
N ILE A 214 -12.97 0.46 11.25
CA ILE A 214 -12.19 1.67 11.56
C ILE A 214 -10.99 1.67 10.61
N ALA A 215 -10.64 2.84 10.08
CA ALA A 215 -9.44 3.00 9.27
C ALA A 215 -8.57 4.12 9.82
N PHE A 216 -7.25 3.90 9.84
CA PHE A 216 -6.24 4.90 10.21
C PHE A 216 -5.35 5.22 9.01
N GLY A 217 -5.02 6.49 8.84
CA GLY A 217 -4.15 6.96 7.75
C GLY A 217 -3.63 8.36 7.97
N ASP A 218 -2.62 8.76 7.20
CA ASP A 218 -1.98 10.07 7.29
C ASP A 218 -1.73 10.74 5.94
N SER A 219 -1.76 10.00 4.83
CA SER A 219 -1.37 10.46 3.50
C SER A 219 -2.55 10.49 2.51
N GLU A 220 -2.39 11.16 1.38
CA GLU A 220 -3.42 11.37 0.36
C GLU A 220 -4.03 10.03 -0.13
N ASN A 221 -3.21 8.98 -0.29
CA ASN A 221 -3.67 7.66 -0.73
C ASN A 221 -4.55 6.93 0.30
N ASP A 222 -4.61 7.42 1.56
CA ASP A 222 -5.49 6.90 2.60
C ASP A 222 -6.89 7.52 2.55
N ILE A 223 -7.05 8.70 1.94
CA ILE A 223 -8.34 9.39 1.87
C ILE A 223 -9.47 8.49 1.39
N PRO A 224 -9.33 7.68 0.34
CA PRO A 224 -10.38 6.76 -0.07
C PRO A 224 -10.74 5.72 1.01
N MET A 225 -9.74 5.23 1.77
CA MET A 225 -9.95 4.24 2.83
C MET A 225 -10.65 4.87 4.04
N LEU A 226 -10.21 6.07 4.45
CA LEU A 226 -10.84 6.81 5.56
C LEU A 226 -12.30 7.12 5.25
N LYS A 227 -12.63 7.50 4.01
CA LYS A 227 -14.01 7.76 3.58
C LYS A 227 -14.88 6.52 3.44
N ALA A 228 -14.27 5.37 3.15
CA ALA A 228 -15.02 4.11 2.96
C ALA A 228 -15.33 3.43 4.28
N ALA A 229 -14.49 3.61 5.29
CA ALA A 229 -14.65 3.00 6.61
C ALA A 229 -15.89 3.51 7.35
N GLY A 230 -16.35 2.76 8.33
CA GLY A 230 -17.39 3.22 9.25
C GLY A 230 -16.94 4.38 10.12
N ILE A 231 -15.65 4.42 10.50
CA ILE A 231 -14.97 5.57 11.12
C ILE A 231 -13.60 5.70 10.49
N GLY A 232 -13.35 6.79 9.77
CA GLY A 232 -12.04 7.18 9.26
C GLY A 232 -11.30 8.10 10.24
N ILE A 233 -10.09 7.73 10.63
CA ILE A 233 -9.30 8.45 11.64
C ILE A 233 -7.99 8.92 11.00
N ALA A 234 -7.80 10.23 10.93
CA ALA A 234 -6.54 10.82 10.51
C ALA A 234 -5.55 10.93 11.67
N MET A 235 -4.29 10.58 11.43
CA MET A 235 -3.23 10.85 12.39
C MET A 235 -2.97 12.35 12.55
N LYS A 236 -2.45 12.80 13.69
CA LYS A 236 -2.10 14.23 13.93
C LYS A 236 -1.07 14.75 12.93
N ASN A 237 -0.12 13.90 12.53
CA ASN A 237 0.89 14.21 11.52
C ASN A 237 0.33 14.21 10.09
N ALA A 238 -0.92 13.79 9.86
CA ALA A 238 -1.54 13.79 8.54
C ALA A 238 -1.66 15.19 7.93
N GLU A 239 -1.64 15.24 6.61
CA GLU A 239 -1.89 16.46 5.84
C GLU A 239 -3.30 17.01 6.08
N MET A 240 -3.50 18.31 5.83
CA MET A 240 -4.78 18.98 6.09
C MET A 240 -5.95 18.38 5.32
N ASP A 241 -5.73 17.93 4.07
CA ASP A 241 -6.79 17.38 3.24
C ASP A 241 -7.19 15.96 3.69
N VAL A 242 -6.25 15.20 4.26
CA VAL A 242 -6.53 13.91 4.90
C VAL A 242 -7.39 14.12 6.15
N LYS A 243 -7.03 15.10 7.00
CA LYS A 243 -7.81 15.46 8.19
C LYS A 243 -9.23 15.91 7.87
N LYS A 244 -9.41 16.71 6.80
CA LYS A 244 -10.74 17.13 6.32
C LYS A 244 -11.58 15.97 5.78
N ALA A 245 -10.94 14.93 5.27
CA ALA A 245 -11.58 13.78 4.67
C ALA A 245 -11.96 12.68 5.69
N SER A 246 -11.45 12.77 6.92
CA SER A 246 -11.68 11.84 8.02
C SER A 246 -12.82 12.29 8.92
N ASP A 247 -13.40 11.36 9.68
CA ASP A 247 -14.45 11.64 10.66
C ASP A 247 -13.88 12.25 11.94
N MET A 248 -12.63 11.89 12.30
CA MET A 248 -11.94 12.42 13.47
C MET A 248 -10.41 12.35 13.27
N SER A 249 -9.70 13.05 14.17
CA SER A 249 -8.25 12.97 14.26
C SER A 249 -7.81 12.40 15.60
N THR A 250 -6.65 11.75 15.61
CA THR A 250 -6.01 11.22 16.82
C THR A 250 -4.64 11.85 17.04
N LEU A 251 -3.84 11.34 17.99
CA LEU A 251 -2.45 11.74 18.20
C LEU A 251 -1.56 11.30 17.01
N SER A 252 -0.29 11.71 16.99
CA SER A 252 0.62 11.33 15.90
C SER A 252 1.06 9.86 16.02
N ASN A 253 1.69 9.37 14.95
CA ASN A 253 2.36 8.07 14.94
C ASN A 253 3.46 7.93 16.00
N ASN A 254 4.10 9.05 16.40
CA ASN A 254 5.12 9.07 17.45
C ASN A 254 4.52 9.22 18.87
N GLU A 255 3.20 9.41 19.00
CA GLU A 255 2.50 9.67 20.27
C GLU A 255 1.41 8.62 20.56
N ASP A 256 1.54 7.40 20.01
CA ASP A 256 0.58 6.31 20.20
C ASP A 256 -0.88 6.66 19.81
N GLY A 257 -1.05 7.33 18.67
CA GLY A 257 -2.37 7.80 18.23
C GLY A 257 -3.40 6.69 18.02
N ILE A 258 -2.99 5.50 17.58
CA ILE A 258 -3.89 4.37 17.36
C ILE A 258 -4.50 3.88 18.69
N PRO A 259 -3.71 3.47 19.71
CA PRO A 259 -4.28 3.04 20.98
C PRO A 259 -5.09 4.13 21.69
N TYR A 260 -4.69 5.40 21.54
CA TYR A 260 -5.46 6.53 22.08
C TYR A 260 -6.88 6.57 21.48
N ALA A 261 -7.00 6.49 20.16
CA ALA A 261 -8.29 6.50 19.47
C ALA A 261 -9.15 5.26 19.80
N LEU A 262 -8.54 4.07 19.81
CA LEU A 262 -9.26 2.82 20.11
C LEU A 262 -9.85 2.82 21.52
N ARG A 263 -9.14 3.36 22.52
CA ARG A 263 -9.68 3.54 23.89
C ARG A 263 -10.77 4.60 23.95
N ALA A 264 -10.58 5.74 23.29
CA ALA A 264 -11.60 6.80 23.23
C ALA A 264 -12.92 6.33 22.62
N LEU A 265 -12.86 5.37 21.68
CA LEU A 265 -14.00 4.75 21.04
C LEU A 265 -14.53 3.51 21.81
N ASN A 266 -13.95 3.15 22.96
CA ASN A 266 -14.25 1.95 23.75
C ASN A 266 -14.16 0.64 22.92
N VAL A 267 -13.18 0.54 22.01
CA VAL A 267 -12.90 -0.67 21.25
C VAL A 267 -12.02 -1.62 22.06
N ILE A 268 -11.08 -1.06 22.82
CA ILE A 268 -10.16 -1.79 23.70
C ILE A 268 -10.22 -1.24 25.12
#